data_7a5ba47f54deadc3ecc76034a53e3411
#
_entry.id   7a5ba47f54deadc3ecc76034a53e3411
#
_cell.length_a   1.000
_cell.length_b   1.000
_cell.length_c   1.000
_cell.angle_alpha   90.00
_cell.angle_beta   90.00
_cell.angle_gamma   90.00
#
_symmetry.space_group_name_H-M   'P 1'
#
loop_
_entity.id
_entity.type
_entity.pdbx_description
1 polymer ?
#
loop_
_entity_poly.entity_id
_entity_poly.type
_entity_poly.pdbx_seq_one_letter_code
_entity_poly.pdbx_strand_id
1 'polypeptide(L)'
;DGSYDTWTSFHGYHVRNYFATNKHFGTLNEFKDLRDALHENGIKLVIDFVTNHTSREMNPTNNNAPEDGKLYEPDRKENGEFAFDANGEPYDYNNDGLIENLIADPNNNINGWFHGLGDRGNDSSRFGYRHKDLGSLADFSQQHSDVVAYLEAAMLFWSDLGVNGIRHDATLHMDPSFVKGLKDVVDSRKTVTHFGEFFIGRPDPKYDEYVYFPKQTGVNNLDFEFYRAASTTFGSFSTPMSNFANMLVYTQEDYDHPNQTVTFLDNHDVTRFGYTQRSQKVYNAALAVLLLS
;
A
#
# COMPACT_ATOMS: atom_id res chain seq x y z
N ASP A 1 -21.51 17.82 -0.48
CA ASP A 1 -22.73 17.04 -0.31
C ASP A 1 -22.47 15.90 0.67
N GLY A 2 -23.11 15.93 1.86
CA GLY A 2 -22.87 14.96 2.95
C GLY A 2 -23.25 13.51 2.63
N SER A 3 -23.75 13.21 1.45
CA SER A 3 -24.04 11.84 1.00
C SER A 3 -22.78 11.02 0.70
N TYR A 4 -21.64 11.68 0.49
CA TYR A 4 -20.36 11.02 0.25
C TYR A 4 -19.68 10.53 1.53
N ASP A 5 -20.03 11.10 2.68
CA ASP A 5 -19.31 10.88 3.93
C ASP A 5 -19.57 9.52 4.56
N THR A 6 -20.59 8.81 4.15
CA THR A 6 -20.95 7.50 4.73
C THR A 6 -20.27 6.31 4.06
N TRP A 7 -19.69 6.48 2.87
CA TRP A 7 -19.12 5.39 2.07
C TRP A 7 -17.76 5.72 1.46
N THR A 8 -17.18 6.85 1.79
CA THR A 8 -15.83 7.17 1.39
C THR A 8 -14.82 6.27 2.09
N SER A 9 -13.73 5.99 1.40
CA SER A 9 -12.64 5.17 1.89
C SER A 9 -11.95 5.83 3.10
N PHE A 10 -12.52 5.62 4.30
CA PHE A 10 -11.94 6.15 5.55
C PHE A 10 -10.52 5.65 5.81
N HIS A 11 -10.11 4.54 5.20
CA HIS A 11 -8.79 3.93 5.34
C HIS A 11 -7.80 4.35 4.23
N GLY A 12 -8.25 4.98 3.14
CA GLY A 12 -7.39 5.48 2.06
C GLY A 12 -6.99 4.47 0.98
N TYR A 13 -7.37 3.18 1.09
CA TYR A 13 -6.94 2.14 0.15
C TYR A 13 -7.81 2.00 -1.10
N HIS A 14 -8.89 2.75 -1.22
CA HIS A 14 -9.72 2.81 -2.42
C HIS A 14 -9.26 3.97 -3.30
N VAL A 15 -8.12 3.80 -3.94
CA VAL A 15 -7.53 4.86 -4.76
C VAL A 15 -8.28 5.02 -6.07
N ARG A 16 -8.69 6.26 -6.40
CA ARG A 16 -9.28 6.64 -7.69
C ARG A 16 -8.43 7.63 -8.47
N ASN A 17 -7.54 8.35 -7.81
CA ASN A 17 -6.61 9.29 -8.43
C ASN A 17 -5.27 9.23 -7.71
N TYR A 18 -4.24 8.81 -8.43
CA TYR A 18 -2.90 8.62 -7.86
C TYR A 18 -2.07 9.91 -7.80
N PHE A 19 -2.58 11.02 -8.31
CA PHE A 19 -1.87 12.31 -8.36
C PHE A 19 -2.50 13.37 -7.47
N ALA A 20 -3.55 13.05 -6.72
CA ALA A 20 -4.22 13.96 -5.81
C ALA A 20 -4.30 13.38 -4.40
N THR A 21 -4.37 14.25 -3.40
CA THR A 21 -4.68 13.86 -2.03
C THR A 21 -6.15 13.52 -1.90
N ASN A 22 -6.49 12.65 -0.93
CA ASN A 22 -7.88 12.51 -0.54
C ASN A 22 -8.32 13.80 0.20
N LYS A 23 -9.34 14.47 -0.32
CA LYS A 23 -9.86 15.75 0.23
C LYS A 23 -10.24 15.69 1.72
N HIS A 24 -10.53 14.49 2.26
CA HIS A 24 -10.79 14.30 3.68
C HIS A 24 -9.52 14.36 4.54
N PHE A 25 -8.35 14.17 3.93
CA PHE A 25 -7.05 14.23 4.61
C PHE A 25 -6.34 15.57 4.39
N GLY A 26 -6.82 16.34 3.43
CA GLY A 26 -6.29 17.66 3.12
C GLY A 26 -5.86 17.83 1.67
N THR A 27 -5.43 19.02 1.35
CA THR A 27 -4.95 19.44 0.04
C THR A 27 -3.50 19.03 -0.22
N LEU A 28 -3.03 19.13 -1.44
CA LEU A 28 -1.62 18.92 -1.77
C LEU A 28 -0.70 19.93 -1.06
N ASN A 29 -1.18 21.16 -0.84
CA ASN A 29 -0.40 22.16 -0.09
C ASN A 29 -0.28 21.80 1.40
N GLU A 30 -1.36 21.35 2.03
CA GLU A 30 -1.32 20.85 3.40
C GLU A 30 -0.43 19.60 3.55
N PHE A 31 -0.39 18.73 2.54
CA PHE A 31 0.58 17.63 2.50
C PHE A 31 2.03 18.14 2.46
N LYS A 32 2.32 19.19 1.67
CA LYS A 32 3.64 19.81 1.62
C LYS A 32 4.00 20.45 2.97
N ASP A 33 3.04 21.14 3.61
CA ASP A 33 3.24 21.74 4.94
C ASP A 33 3.52 20.65 5.99
N LEU A 34 2.77 19.54 5.97
CA LEU A 34 3.03 18.38 6.83
C LEU A 34 4.43 17.82 6.60
N ARG A 35 4.81 17.59 5.34
CA ARG A 35 6.16 17.11 4.97
C ARG A 35 7.24 18.01 5.55
N ASP A 36 7.10 19.33 5.36
CA ASP A 36 8.10 20.31 5.79
C ASP A 36 8.21 20.33 7.32
N ALA A 37 7.07 20.33 8.03
CA ALA A 37 7.04 20.27 9.49
C ALA A 37 7.69 18.97 10.04
N LEU A 38 7.46 17.84 9.40
CA LEU A 38 8.11 16.57 9.76
C LEU A 38 9.63 16.66 9.56
N HIS A 39 10.08 17.13 8.40
CA HIS A 39 11.50 17.23 8.07
C HIS A 39 12.25 18.20 8.98
N GLU A 40 11.67 19.35 9.33
CA GLU A 40 12.22 20.31 10.29
C GLU A 40 12.43 19.69 11.68
N ASN A 41 11.62 18.71 12.05
CA ASN A 41 11.74 17.98 13.30
C ASN A 41 12.54 16.66 13.17
N GLY A 42 13.22 16.42 12.05
CA GLY A 42 14.02 15.22 11.81
C GLY A 42 13.20 13.93 11.62
N ILE A 43 11.89 14.04 11.38
CA ILE A 43 10.99 12.92 11.19
C ILE A 43 10.90 12.59 9.70
N LYS A 44 11.00 11.30 9.35
CA LYS A 44 10.86 10.82 7.98
C LYS A 44 9.40 10.59 7.63
N LEU A 45 9.00 11.00 6.43
CA LEU A 45 7.67 10.78 5.88
C LEU A 45 7.66 9.54 5.01
N VAL A 46 6.81 8.57 5.35
CA VAL A 46 6.54 7.37 4.55
C VAL A 46 5.11 7.44 4.07
N ILE A 47 4.87 7.19 2.79
CA ILE A 47 3.53 7.06 2.24
C ILE A 47 3.19 5.61 1.94
N ASP A 48 1.92 5.29 2.06
CA ASP A 48 1.35 4.03 1.60
C ASP A 48 1.00 4.14 0.11
N PHE A 49 1.34 3.14 -0.70
CA PHE A 49 1.15 3.21 -2.15
C PHE A 49 0.55 1.91 -2.69
N VAL A 50 -0.68 2.02 -3.20
CA VAL A 50 -1.49 0.89 -3.66
C VAL A 50 -1.31 0.72 -5.16
N THR A 51 -0.46 -0.21 -5.61
CA THR A 51 -0.20 -0.44 -7.04
C THR A 51 -0.81 -1.72 -7.59
N ASN A 52 -1.49 -2.48 -6.74
CA ASN A 52 -2.16 -3.71 -7.15
C ASN A 52 -3.53 -3.44 -7.79
N HIS A 53 -4.30 -2.48 -7.27
CA HIS A 53 -5.70 -2.30 -7.60
C HIS A 53 -6.16 -0.85 -7.50
N THR A 54 -7.37 -0.58 -8.03
CA THR A 54 -8.08 0.70 -7.85
C THR A 54 -9.11 0.61 -6.72
N SER A 55 -9.94 1.65 -6.62
CA SER A 55 -11.07 1.70 -5.69
C SER A 55 -12.00 0.49 -5.85
N ARG A 56 -12.75 0.21 -4.80
CA ARG A 56 -13.73 -0.88 -4.80
C ARG A 56 -14.89 -0.54 -5.73
N GLU A 57 -15.30 -1.51 -6.55
CA GLU A 57 -16.61 -1.45 -7.20
C GLU A 57 -17.70 -1.47 -6.13
N MET A 58 -18.49 -0.42 -6.06
CA MET A 58 -19.57 -0.31 -5.10
C MET A 58 -20.86 -0.85 -5.74
N ASN A 59 -21.64 -1.60 -4.96
CA ASN A 59 -22.89 -2.20 -5.43
C ASN A 59 -23.80 -1.14 -6.08
N PRO A 60 -24.14 -1.27 -7.37
CA PRO A 60 -24.94 -0.27 -8.10
C PRO A 60 -26.35 -0.07 -7.55
N THR A 61 -26.82 -0.93 -6.64
CA THR A 61 -28.08 -0.74 -5.94
C THR A 61 -28.02 0.28 -4.81
N ASN A 62 -26.82 0.72 -4.43
CA ASN A 62 -26.60 1.72 -3.43
C ASN A 62 -26.21 3.04 -4.11
N ASN A 63 -27.22 3.84 -4.53
CA ASN A 63 -27.05 5.08 -5.28
C ASN A 63 -26.16 6.16 -4.61
N ASN A 64 -25.51 5.83 -3.50
CA ASN A 64 -24.64 6.72 -2.73
C ASN A 64 -23.14 6.34 -2.84
N ALA A 65 -22.80 5.41 -3.72
CA ALA A 65 -21.41 5.04 -3.92
C ALA A 65 -20.85 5.76 -5.15
N PRO A 66 -20.04 6.79 -4.97
CA PRO A 66 -19.56 7.59 -6.10
C PRO A 66 -18.49 6.90 -6.94
N GLU A 67 -18.00 5.74 -6.49
CA GLU A 67 -16.79 5.15 -7.06
C GLU A 67 -17.02 3.68 -7.41
N ASP A 68 -16.97 3.43 -8.70
CA ASP A 68 -17.18 2.13 -9.35
C ASP A 68 -15.85 1.51 -9.83
N GLY A 69 -14.78 1.72 -9.09
CA GLY A 69 -13.44 1.27 -9.42
C GLY A 69 -12.72 2.09 -10.50
N LYS A 70 -13.35 3.14 -11.01
CA LYS A 70 -12.77 3.97 -12.07
C LYS A 70 -11.53 4.72 -11.61
N LEU A 71 -10.63 4.90 -12.55
CA LEU A 71 -9.37 5.60 -12.35
C LEU A 71 -9.40 6.95 -13.06
N TYR A 72 -8.95 7.97 -12.33
CA TYR A 72 -8.94 9.35 -12.80
C TYR A 72 -7.54 9.97 -12.64
N GLU A 73 -7.29 11.05 -13.40
CA GLU A 73 -6.17 11.94 -13.17
C GLU A 73 -6.62 13.41 -13.25
N PRO A 74 -5.93 14.35 -12.58
CA PRO A 74 -6.21 15.77 -12.76
C PRO A 74 -6.01 16.20 -14.22
N ASP A 75 -6.64 17.30 -14.62
CA ASP A 75 -6.35 17.94 -15.89
C ASP A 75 -4.86 18.21 -16.06
N ARG A 76 -4.40 18.20 -17.32
CA ARG A 76 -3.02 18.57 -17.67
C ARG A 76 -2.99 19.93 -18.36
N LYS A 77 -2.05 20.75 -17.91
CA LYS A 77 -1.68 22.00 -18.59
C LYS A 77 -1.00 21.71 -19.94
N GLU A 78 -0.86 22.72 -20.79
CA GLU A 78 -0.18 22.59 -22.09
C GLU A 78 1.28 22.08 -21.98
N ASN A 79 1.95 22.33 -20.85
CA ASN A 79 3.30 21.86 -20.58
C ASN A 79 3.35 20.41 -20.03
N GLY A 80 2.19 19.74 -19.90
CA GLY A 80 2.06 18.38 -19.37
C GLY A 80 1.98 18.25 -17.85
N GLU A 81 2.15 19.35 -17.11
CA GLU A 81 1.97 19.35 -15.65
C GLU A 81 0.49 19.22 -15.28
N PHE A 82 0.21 18.61 -14.13
CA PHE A 82 -1.14 18.58 -13.60
C PHE A 82 -1.64 19.96 -13.18
N ALA A 83 -2.92 20.20 -13.38
CA ALA A 83 -3.57 21.47 -13.06
C ALA A 83 -4.02 21.48 -11.59
N PHE A 84 -3.21 22.09 -10.75
CA PHE A 84 -3.56 22.39 -9.37
C PHE A 84 -3.71 23.91 -9.18
N ASP A 85 -4.70 24.30 -8.38
CA ASP A 85 -4.92 25.70 -8.00
C ASP A 85 -3.92 26.16 -6.93
N ALA A 86 -4.08 27.40 -6.45
CA ALA A 86 -3.21 27.96 -5.42
C ALA A 86 -3.32 27.24 -4.05
N ASN A 87 -4.40 26.50 -3.80
CA ASN A 87 -4.61 25.70 -2.60
C ASN A 87 -4.08 24.27 -2.73
N GLY A 88 -3.68 23.86 -3.94
CA GLY A 88 -3.25 22.50 -4.24
C GLY A 88 -4.39 21.53 -4.52
N GLU A 89 -5.55 22.05 -4.96
CA GLU A 89 -6.69 21.24 -5.41
C GLU A 89 -6.69 21.14 -6.93
N PRO A 90 -7.07 19.99 -7.51
CA PRO A 90 -7.30 19.88 -8.95
C PRO A 90 -8.39 20.87 -9.41
N TYR A 91 -8.22 21.46 -10.58
CA TYR A 91 -9.23 22.35 -11.15
C TYR A 91 -9.41 22.08 -12.65
N ASP A 92 -10.58 22.45 -13.17
CA ASP A 92 -10.93 22.37 -14.59
C ASP A 92 -10.09 23.38 -15.42
N TYR A 93 -8.98 22.90 -15.98
CA TYR A 93 -8.05 23.71 -16.76
C TYR A 93 -8.50 23.85 -18.21
N ASN A 94 -9.05 22.79 -18.78
CA ASN A 94 -9.45 22.74 -20.17
C ASN A 94 -10.86 23.31 -20.43
N ASN A 95 -11.60 23.65 -19.37
CA ASN A 95 -12.95 24.19 -19.35
C ASN A 95 -14.01 23.25 -19.98
N ASP A 96 -13.84 21.95 -19.82
CA ASP A 96 -14.82 20.95 -20.28
C ASP A 96 -15.91 20.65 -19.24
N GLY A 97 -15.81 21.23 -18.06
CA GLY A 97 -16.75 21.06 -16.94
C GLY A 97 -16.35 19.94 -15.98
N LEU A 98 -15.19 19.33 -16.17
CA LEU A 98 -14.64 18.27 -15.30
C LEU A 98 -13.32 18.75 -14.67
N ILE A 99 -13.06 18.37 -13.43
CA ILE A 99 -11.80 18.66 -12.72
C ILE A 99 -10.80 17.51 -12.82
N GLU A 100 -11.26 16.35 -13.29
CA GLU A 100 -10.48 15.12 -13.41
C GLU A 100 -10.93 14.34 -14.64
N ASN A 101 -9.98 13.75 -15.34
CA ASN A 101 -10.23 12.94 -16.53
C ASN A 101 -10.30 11.45 -16.17
N LEU A 102 -11.28 10.75 -16.73
CA LEU A 102 -11.39 9.31 -16.66
C LEU A 102 -10.28 8.65 -17.49
N ILE A 103 -9.39 7.88 -16.83
CA ILE A 103 -8.30 7.16 -17.47
C ILE A 103 -8.67 5.72 -17.78
N ALA A 104 -9.30 5.04 -16.84
CA ALA A 104 -9.69 3.64 -16.99
C ALA A 104 -10.95 3.30 -16.20
N ASP A 105 -11.74 2.38 -16.73
CA ASP A 105 -12.97 1.90 -16.13
C ASP A 105 -12.98 0.37 -16.13
N PRO A 106 -12.95 -0.29 -14.96
CA PRO A 106 -12.95 -1.76 -14.89
C PRO A 106 -14.24 -2.39 -15.39
N ASN A 107 -15.38 -1.66 -15.34
CA ASN A 107 -16.67 -2.13 -15.86
C ASN A 107 -16.73 -2.02 -17.39
N ASN A 108 -15.89 -1.17 -17.98
CA ASN A 108 -15.73 -1.01 -19.43
C ASN A 108 -14.23 -1.01 -19.78
N ASN A 109 -13.58 -2.14 -19.50
CA ASN A 109 -12.13 -2.32 -19.63
C ASN A 109 -11.65 -2.38 -21.09
N ILE A 110 -12.08 -1.41 -21.91
CA ILE A 110 -11.80 -1.37 -23.36
C ILE A 110 -10.32 -1.17 -23.67
N ASN A 111 -9.60 -0.52 -22.75
CA ASN A 111 -8.17 -0.28 -22.88
C ASN A 111 -7.30 -1.38 -22.25
N GLY A 112 -7.90 -2.40 -21.61
CA GLY A 112 -7.18 -3.55 -21.05
C GLY A 112 -6.35 -3.23 -19.79
N TRP A 113 -6.66 -2.18 -19.08
CA TRP A 113 -5.92 -1.77 -17.88
C TRP A 113 -6.11 -2.70 -16.68
N PHE A 114 -7.19 -3.46 -16.66
CA PHE A 114 -7.51 -4.41 -15.59
C PHE A 114 -7.52 -5.84 -16.12
N HIS A 115 -7.18 -6.82 -15.27
CA HIS A 115 -7.29 -8.22 -15.64
C HIS A 115 -8.74 -8.66 -15.90
N GLY A 116 -9.70 -8.11 -15.13
CA GLY A 116 -11.13 -8.34 -15.36
C GLY A 116 -11.58 -9.78 -15.14
N LEU A 117 -10.90 -10.54 -14.29
CA LEU A 117 -11.16 -11.96 -14.05
C LEU A 117 -12.06 -12.20 -12.83
N GLY A 118 -12.58 -11.14 -12.24
CA GLY A 118 -13.44 -11.20 -11.06
C GLY A 118 -12.70 -11.53 -9.75
N ASP A 119 -13.46 -11.55 -8.65
CA ASP A 119 -12.91 -11.78 -7.32
C ASP A 119 -12.17 -13.13 -7.21
N ARG A 120 -11.03 -13.08 -6.56
CA ARG A 120 -10.21 -14.24 -6.24
C ARG A 120 -10.95 -15.25 -5.34
N GLY A 121 -11.79 -14.76 -4.42
CA GLY A 121 -12.45 -15.60 -3.43
C GLY A 121 -11.46 -16.50 -2.68
N ASN A 122 -11.68 -17.81 -2.72
CA ASN A 122 -10.83 -18.82 -2.09
C ASN A 122 -9.70 -19.35 -2.99
N ASP A 123 -9.49 -18.79 -4.19
CA ASP A 123 -8.39 -19.19 -5.06
C ASP A 123 -7.04 -18.79 -4.46
N SER A 124 -6.36 -19.73 -3.84
CA SER A 124 -5.04 -19.54 -3.21
C SER A 124 -3.86 -19.83 -4.15
N SER A 125 -4.14 -20.06 -5.44
CA SER A 125 -3.08 -20.21 -6.43
C SER A 125 -2.32 -18.91 -6.68
N ARG A 126 -1.09 -19.02 -7.17
CA ARG A 126 -0.31 -17.86 -7.62
C ARG A 126 -1.06 -17.05 -8.68
N PHE A 127 -1.73 -17.73 -9.61
CA PHE A 127 -2.55 -17.10 -10.62
C PHE A 127 -3.71 -16.30 -9.99
N GLY A 128 -4.44 -16.90 -9.02
CA GLY A 128 -5.52 -16.23 -8.30
C GLY A 128 -5.05 -14.97 -7.57
N TYR A 129 -3.89 -15.03 -6.92
CA TYR A 129 -3.34 -13.86 -6.25
C TYR A 129 -2.93 -12.73 -7.20
N ARG A 130 -2.39 -13.03 -8.38
CA ARG A 130 -1.76 -12.04 -9.26
C ARG A 130 -2.62 -11.58 -10.43
N HIS A 131 -3.81 -12.14 -10.62
CA HIS A 131 -4.63 -11.84 -11.80
C HIS A 131 -6.11 -11.73 -11.49
N LYS A 132 -6.52 -11.90 -10.24
CA LYS A 132 -7.91 -11.76 -9.84
C LYS A 132 -8.06 -10.68 -8.78
N ASP A 133 -9.22 -10.07 -8.77
CA ASP A 133 -9.56 -9.00 -7.86
C ASP A 133 -9.39 -9.42 -6.40
N LEU A 134 -8.82 -8.54 -5.59
CA LEU A 134 -8.73 -8.69 -4.16
C LEU A 134 -10.05 -8.22 -3.52
N GLY A 135 -10.98 -9.16 -3.31
CA GLY A 135 -12.24 -8.85 -2.65
C GLY A 135 -13.10 -7.79 -3.36
N SER A 136 -13.16 -7.76 -4.66
CA SER A 136 -13.83 -6.77 -5.53
C SER A 136 -13.05 -5.48 -5.83
N LEU A 137 -11.81 -5.34 -5.38
CA LEU A 137 -10.92 -4.27 -5.82
C LEU A 137 -10.39 -4.63 -7.21
N ALA A 138 -10.59 -3.73 -8.19
CA ALA A 138 -10.24 -4.01 -9.58
C ALA A 138 -8.73 -4.13 -9.76
N ASP A 139 -8.27 -5.32 -10.12
CA ASP A 139 -6.87 -5.70 -10.22
C ASP A 139 -6.24 -5.18 -11.51
N PHE A 140 -5.15 -4.43 -11.39
CA PHE A 140 -4.42 -3.87 -12.54
C PHE A 140 -3.74 -4.96 -13.35
N SER A 141 -3.80 -4.82 -14.69
CA SER A 141 -2.98 -5.59 -15.62
C SER A 141 -1.54 -5.09 -15.58
N GLN A 142 -0.74 -5.64 -14.66
CA GLN A 142 0.63 -5.20 -14.37
C GLN A 142 1.62 -5.40 -15.53
N GLN A 143 1.20 -6.08 -16.59
CA GLN A 143 1.95 -6.27 -17.83
C GLN A 143 1.58 -5.23 -18.91
N HIS A 144 0.54 -4.42 -18.67
CA HIS A 144 0.11 -3.39 -19.61
C HIS A 144 1.01 -2.17 -19.51
N SER A 145 1.63 -1.74 -20.63
CA SER A 145 2.62 -0.66 -20.64
C SER A 145 2.10 0.66 -20.10
N ASP A 146 0.84 1.00 -20.38
CA ASP A 146 0.26 2.26 -19.92
C ASP A 146 -0.06 2.24 -18.43
N VAL A 147 -0.44 1.07 -17.87
CA VAL A 147 -0.60 0.87 -16.42
C VAL A 147 0.73 1.07 -15.72
N VAL A 148 1.79 0.43 -16.22
CA VAL A 148 3.15 0.58 -15.69
C VAL A 148 3.57 2.04 -15.72
N ALA A 149 3.48 2.70 -16.89
CA ALA A 149 3.87 4.09 -17.06
C ALA A 149 3.09 5.05 -16.15
N TYR A 150 1.79 4.84 -15.98
CA TYR A 150 0.94 5.63 -15.09
C TYR A 150 1.37 5.50 -13.63
N LEU A 151 1.56 4.27 -13.15
CA LEU A 151 1.94 4.02 -11.75
C LEU A 151 3.38 4.45 -11.44
N GLU A 152 4.31 4.28 -12.40
CA GLU A 152 5.66 4.84 -12.29
C GLU A 152 5.64 6.37 -12.19
N ALA A 153 4.87 7.04 -13.05
CA ALA A 153 4.71 8.49 -13.00
C ALA A 153 4.11 8.97 -11.67
N ALA A 154 3.12 8.24 -11.14
CA ALA A 154 2.52 8.56 -9.86
C ALA A 154 3.51 8.39 -8.70
N MET A 155 4.28 7.30 -8.67
CA MET A 155 5.32 7.11 -7.64
C MET A 155 6.40 8.18 -7.70
N LEU A 156 6.82 8.55 -8.90
CA LEU A 156 7.78 9.65 -9.10
C LEU A 156 7.21 10.99 -8.61
N PHE A 157 5.95 11.29 -8.92
CA PHE A 157 5.28 12.50 -8.45
C PHE A 157 5.36 12.65 -6.92
N TRP A 158 4.99 11.63 -6.15
CA TRP A 158 5.07 11.67 -4.70
C TRP A 158 6.51 11.65 -4.17
N SER A 159 7.41 10.92 -4.84
CA SER A 159 8.83 10.93 -4.50
C SER A 159 9.44 12.33 -4.68
N ASP A 160 9.13 13.01 -5.79
CA ASP A 160 9.59 14.38 -6.09
C ASP A 160 9.01 15.39 -5.08
N LEU A 161 7.81 15.14 -4.54
CA LEU A 161 7.25 15.92 -3.43
C LEU A 161 7.99 15.74 -2.10
N GLY A 162 8.95 14.83 -2.01
CA GLY A 162 9.87 14.76 -0.88
C GLY A 162 9.60 13.67 0.15
N VAL A 163 8.82 12.65 -0.17
CA VAL A 163 8.68 11.49 0.73
C VAL A 163 10.02 10.78 0.93
N ASN A 164 10.20 10.14 2.08
CA ASN A 164 11.43 9.44 2.46
C ASN A 164 11.33 7.94 2.35
N GLY A 165 10.11 7.43 2.24
CA GLY A 165 9.86 6.01 2.09
C GLY A 165 8.49 5.73 1.47
N ILE A 166 8.36 4.51 0.93
CA ILE A 166 7.14 4.01 0.30
C ILE A 166 6.85 2.62 0.89
N ARG A 167 5.66 2.48 1.45
CA ARG A 167 5.09 1.17 1.77
C ARG A 167 4.30 0.70 0.56
N HIS A 168 4.71 -0.40 -0.04
CA HIS A 168 3.99 -1.06 -1.13
C HIS A 168 2.87 -1.94 -0.54
N ASP A 169 1.64 -1.54 -0.77
CA ASP A 169 0.46 -2.32 -0.39
C ASP A 169 0.35 -3.60 -1.20
N ALA A 170 -0.19 -4.66 -0.60
CA ALA A 170 -0.60 -5.90 -1.26
C ALA A 170 0.47 -6.57 -2.16
N THR A 171 1.75 -6.55 -1.78
CA THR A 171 2.85 -7.08 -2.60
C THR A 171 2.76 -8.57 -2.89
N LEU A 172 2.04 -9.35 -2.08
CA LEU A 172 1.70 -10.75 -2.35
C LEU A 172 0.91 -10.91 -3.67
N HIS A 173 0.14 -9.89 -4.03
CA HIS A 173 -0.77 -9.89 -5.18
C HIS A 173 -0.11 -9.39 -6.48
N MET A 174 1.16 -8.98 -6.42
CA MET A 174 1.87 -8.42 -7.55
C MET A 174 3.01 -9.34 -8.03
N ASP A 175 3.38 -9.21 -9.30
CA ASP A 175 4.59 -9.85 -9.80
C ASP A 175 5.83 -9.15 -9.23
N PRO A 176 6.82 -9.87 -8.66
CA PRO A 176 8.02 -9.27 -8.13
C PRO A 176 8.79 -8.40 -9.14
N SER A 177 8.75 -8.74 -10.43
CA SER A 177 9.42 -7.92 -11.46
C SER A 177 8.74 -6.57 -11.66
N PHE A 178 7.42 -6.50 -11.54
CA PHE A 178 6.67 -5.26 -11.57
C PHE A 178 7.00 -4.36 -10.36
N VAL A 179 6.97 -4.92 -9.15
CA VAL A 179 7.34 -4.18 -7.92
C VAL A 179 8.78 -3.68 -7.98
N LYS A 180 9.70 -4.51 -8.50
CA LYS A 180 11.09 -4.11 -8.75
C LYS A 180 11.19 -2.95 -9.73
N GLY A 181 10.45 -2.98 -10.83
CA GLY A 181 10.44 -1.92 -11.84
C GLY A 181 10.01 -0.58 -11.22
N LEU A 182 8.92 -0.57 -10.47
CA LEU A 182 8.44 0.60 -9.75
C LEU A 182 9.48 1.17 -8.77
N LYS A 183 10.13 0.31 -8.01
CA LYS A 183 11.21 0.71 -7.10
C LYS A 183 12.38 1.31 -7.87
N ASP A 184 12.86 0.62 -8.90
CA ASP A 184 14.05 1.03 -9.65
C ASP A 184 13.86 2.39 -10.33
N VAL A 185 12.66 2.70 -10.83
CA VAL A 185 12.37 4.01 -11.43
C VAL A 185 12.45 5.14 -10.40
N VAL A 186 11.96 4.93 -9.19
CA VAL A 186 12.08 5.91 -8.09
C VAL A 186 13.54 6.07 -7.70
N ASP A 187 14.24 4.97 -7.43
CA ASP A 187 15.65 4.99 -7.00
C ASP A 187 16.60 5.57 -8.06
N SER A 188 16.20 5.57 -9.33
CA SER A 188 16.98 6.24 -10.40
C SER A 188 17.05 7.75 -10.23
N ARG A 189 16.08 8.35 -9.51
CA ARG A 189 16.04 9.78 -9.22
C ARG A 189 16.42 10.10 -7.78
N LYS A 190 15.93 9.33 -6.84
CA LYS A 190 16.09 9.58 -5.41
C LYS A 190 16.04 8.29 -4.62
N THR A 191 17.03 8.04 -3.79
CA THR A 191 17.01 6.91 -2.85
C THR A 191 15.96 7.14 -1.77
N VAL A 192 14.98 6.27 -1.68
CA VAL A 192 13.97 6.22 -0.63
C VAL A 192 13.93 4.82 -0.02
N THR A 193 13.37 4.70 1.18
CA THR A 193 13.18 3.39 1.81
C THR A 193 11.95 2.71 1.22
N HIS A 194 12.08 1.45 0.79
CA HIS A 194 10.97 0.65 0.29
C HIS A 194 10.72 -0.55 1.18
N PHE A 195 9.46 -0.76 1.58
CA PHE A 195 9.02 -1.99 2.22
C PHE A 195 7.60 -2.35 1.78
N GLY A 196 7.28 -3.64 1.81
CA GLY A 196 6.05 -4.16 1.25
C GLY A 196 5.24 -4.97 2.25
N GLU A 197 3.93 -4.97 2.04
CA GLU A 197 3.02 -5.83 2.74
C GLU A 197 2.88 -7.16 1.99
N PHE A 198 3.69 -8.13 2.38
CA PHE A 198 3.54 -9.50 1.93
C PHE A 198 2.87 -10.31 3.06
N PHE A 199 1.53 -10.27 3.10
CA PHE A 199 0.73 -10.77 4.23
C PHE A 199 0.74 -12.30 4.31
N ILE A 200 1.90 -12.86 4.64
CA ILE A 200 2.12 -14.32 4.73
C ILE A 200 3.11 -14.64 5.86
N GLY A 201 3.15 -15.89 6.28
CA GLY A 201 4.12 -16.44 7.20
C GLY A 201 3.91 -17.95 7.33
N ARG A 202 4.80 -18.62 8.03
CA ARG A 202 4.68 -20.07 8.24
C ARG A 202 3.34 -20.44 8.91
N PRO A 203 2.71 -21.57 8.54
CA PRO A 203 3.18 -22.58 7.56
C PRO A 203 2.61 -22.41 6.14
N ASP A 204 2.39 -21.19 5.65
CA ASP A 204 1.83 -20.97 4.32
C ASP A 204 2.73 -21.58 3.23
N PRO A 205 2.18 -22.29 2.23
CA PRO A 205 2.97 -22.84 1.13
C PRO A 205 3.76 -21.82 0.30
N LYS A 206 3.39 -20.52 0.38
CA LYS A 206 4.07 -19.41 -0.29
C LYS A 206 5.13 -18.72 0.59
N TYR A 207 5.48 -19.32 1.74
CA TYR A 207 6.48 -18.76 2.63
C TYR A 207 7.83 -18.55 1.94
N ASP A 208 8.22 -19.45 1.05
CA ASP A 208 9.45 -19.29 0.26
C ASP A 208 9.41 -18.03 -0.63
N GLU A 209 8.24 -17.69 -1.21
CA GLU A 209 8.09 -16.46 -1.99
C GLU A 209 8.28 -15.22 -1.11
N TYR A 210 7.72 -15.23 0.11
CA TYR A 210 7.92 -14.18 1.09
C TYR A 210 9.40 -13.98 1.44
N VAL A 211 10.12 -15.07 1.71
CA VAL A 211 11.55 -15.04 2.05
C VAL A 211 12.41 -14.48 0.90
N TYR A 212 12.10 -14.89 -0.34
CA TYR A 212 12.86 -14.47 -1.51
C TYR A 212 12.46 -13.11 -2.08
N PHE A 213 11.32 -12.56 -1.70
CA PHE A 213 10.79 -11.31 -2.25
C PHE A 213 11.76 -10.13 -2.08
N PRO A 214 12.37 -9.86 -0.92
CA PRO A 214 13.34 -8.77 -0.77
C PRO A 214 14.56 -8.91 -1.68
N LYS A 215 15.05 -10.13 -1.87
CA LYS A 215 16.17 -10.40 -2.77
C LYS A 215 15.83 -10.16 -4.23
N GLN A 216 14.62 -10.50 -4.63
CA GLN A 216 14.15 -10.33 -6.01
C GLN A 216 13.88 -8.88 -6.35
N THR A 217 13.33 -8.11 -5.41
CA THR A 217 12.80 -6.78 -5.64
C THR A 217 13.66 -5.65 -5.08
N GLY A 218 14.42 -5.93 -4.03
CA GLY A 218 15.07 -4.90 -3.21
C GLY A 218 14.08 -4.14 -2.31
N VAL A 219 12.83 -4.60 -2.21
CA VAL A 219 11.79 -4.07 -1.31
C VAL A 219 11.74 -4.94 -0.06
N ASN A 220 11.92 -4.35 1.11
CA ASN A 220 11.89 -5.07 2.39
C ASN A 220 10.47 -5.57 2.69
N ASN A 221 10.32 -6.58 3.55
CA ASN A 221 9.00 -7.05 3.98
C ASN A 221 8.62 -6.52 5.36
N LEU A 222 7.32 -6.28 5.59
CA LEU A 222 6.76 -6.30 6.94
C LEU A 222 6.92 -7.68 7.54
N ASP A 223 7.47 -7.78 8.75
CA ASP A 223 7.78 -9.07 9.39
C ASP A 223 6.56 -9.68 10.10
N PHE A 224 5.75 -10.42 9.33
CA PHE A 224 4.58 -11.14 9.85
C PHE A 224 4.94 -12.33 10.73
N GLU A 225 6.14 -12.90 10.62
CA GLU A 225 6.63 -13.94 11.53
C GLU A 225 6.86 -13.37 12.92
N PHE A 226 7.54 -12.22 13.00
CA PHE A 226 7.73 -11.50 14.26
C PHE A 226 6.38 -11.13 14.90
N TYR A 227 5.47 -10.52 14.11
CA TYR A 227 4.14 -10.15 14.58
C TYR A 227 3.39 -11.34 15.20
N ARG A 228 3.31 -12.47 14.49
CA ARG A 228 2.60 -13.67 14.99
C ARG A 228 3.22 -14.24 16.25
N ALA A 229 4.54 -14.39 16.27
CA ALA A 229 5.26 -14.90 17.43
C ALA A 229 5.09 -13.97 18.64
N ALA A 230 5.22 -12.65 18.45
CA ALA A 230 5.01 -11.67 19.52
C ALA A 230 3.57 -11.70 20.05
N SER A 231 2.58 -11.70 19.15
CA SER A 231 1.15 -11.72 19.52
C SER A 231 0.76 -12.97 20.29
N THR A 232 1.28 -14.14 19.91
CA THR A 232 0.97 -15.39 20.62
C THR A 232 1.74 -15.56 21.93
N THR A 233 2.96 -15.03 22.01
CA THR A 233 3.82 -15.18 23.20
C THR A 233 3.53 -14.09 24.25
N PHE A 234 3.51 -12.83 23.85
CA PHE A 234 3.31 -11.70 24.77
C PHE A 234 1.85 -11.23 24.82
N GLY A 235 1.12 -11.30 23.70
CA GLY A 235 -0.26 -10.84 23.61
C GLY A 235 -1.22 -11.76 24.34
N SER A 236 -1.32 -13.00 23.93
CA SER A 236 -2.31 -13.97 24.45
C SER A 236 -1.75 -15.01 25.42
N PHE A 237 -0.44 -15.08 25.60
CA PHE A 237 0.24 -16.16 26.37
C PHE A 237 -0.13 -17.57 25.92
N SER A 238 -0.50 -17.74 24.66
CA SER A 238 -0.89 -19.05 24.12
C SER A 238 0.31 -19.94 23.76
N THR A 239 1.50 -19.34 23.66
CA THR A 239 2.74 -20.05 23.38
C THR A 239 3.85 -19.68 24.37
N PRO A 240 4.79 -20.61 24.66
CA PRO A 240 5.92 -20.32 25.52
C PRO A 240 6.95 -19.40 24.86
N MET A 241 7.75 -18.71 25.65
CA MET A 241 8.82 -17.81 25.18
C MET A 241 9.83 -18.51 24.26
N SER A 242 10.03 -19.83 24.43
CA SER A 242 10.87 -20.61 23.54
C SER A 242 10.42 -20.59 22.07
N ASN A 243 9.11 -20.47 21.80
CA ASN A 243 8.60 -20.36 20.43
C ASN A 243 9.02 -19.03 19.80
N PHE A 244 8.99 -17.95 20.58
CA PHE A 244 9.48 -16.65 20.10
C PHE A 244 10.99 -16.69 19.83
N ALA A 245 11.78 -17.28 20.76
CA ALA A 245 13.22 -17.45 20.56
C ALA A 245 13.54 -18.31 19.33
N ASN A 246 12.82 -19.40 19.12
CA ASN A 246 12.99 -20.23 17.93
C ASN A 246 12.64 -19.47 16.64
N MET A 247 11.61 -18.62 16.68
CA MET A 247 11.28 -17.78 15.54
C MET A 247 12.46 -16.86 15.16
N LEU A 248 13.06 -16.19 16.12
CA LEU A 248 14.25 -15.34 15.87
C LEU A 248 15.41 -16.11 15.24
N VAL A 249 15.60 -17.38 15.66
CA VAL A 249 16.66 -18.22 15.10
C VAL A 249 16.36 -18.59 13.64
N TYR A 250 15.18 -19.15 13.36
CA TYR A 250 14.92 -19.61 12.00
C TYR A 250 14.73 -18.45 11.00
N THR A 251 14.25 -17.28 11.42
CA THR A 251 14.16 -16.13 10.52
C THR A 251 15.54 -15.58 10.16
N GLN A 252 16.52 -15.64 11.06
CA GLN A 252 17.90 -15.32 10.73
C GLN A 252 18.54 -16.30 9.74
N GLU A 253 18.11 -17.56 9.77
CA GLU A 253 18.59 -18.59 8.82
C GLU A 253 17.88 -18.50 7.46
N ASP A 254 16.56 -18.22 7.48
CA ASP A 254 15.74 -18.16 6.26
C ASP A 254 15.92 -16.86 5.49
N TYR A 255 16.00 -15.72 6.17
CA TYR A 255 16.07 -14.42 5.50
C TYR A 255 17.48 -14.14 5.00
N ASP A 256 17.61 -13.86 3.71
CA ASP A 256 18.91 -13.47 3.12
C ASP A 256 19.48 -12.20 3.78
N HIS A 257 18.59 -11.30 4.21
CA HIS A 257 18.92 -10.04 4.85
C HIS A 257 17.95 -9.75 6.01
N PRO A 258 18.06 -10.44 7.14
CA PRO A 258 17.11 -10.29 8.26
C PRO A 258 17.03 -8.85 8.80
N ASN A 259 18.11 -8.08 8.67
CA ASN A 259 18.14 -6.66 9.09
C ASN A 259 17.36 -5.72 8.16
N GLN A 260 16.76 -6.23 7.10
CA GLN A 260 15.96 -5.45 6.14
C GLN A 260 14.46 -5.71 6.27
N THR A 261 14.04 -6.49 7.26
CA THR A 261 12.62 -6.65 7.58
C THR A 261 12.16 -5.51 8.50
N VAL A 262 10.88 -5.16 8.40
CA VAL A 262 10.25 -4.17 9.27
C VAL A 262 9.42 -4.89 10.31
N THR A 263 9.98 -5.04 11.50
CA THR A 263 9.30 -5.68 12.64
C THR A 263 8.18 -4.80 13.19
N PHE A 264 7.08 -5.41 13.62
CA PHE A 264 5.94 -4.70 14.20
C PHE A 264 5.17 -5.56 15.20
N LEU A 265 4.42 -4.92 16.11
CA LEU A 265 3.53 -5.60 17.07
C LEU A 265 2.07 -5.58 16.61
N ASP A 266 1.65 -4.52 15.93
CA ASP A 266 0.35 -4.41 15.29
C ASP A 266 0.38 -3.39 14.14
N ASN A 267 -0.67 -3.42 13.32
CA ASN A 267 -0.97 -2.41 12.31
C ASN A 267 -2.50 -2.23 12.20
N HIS A 268 -2.97 -1.55 11.15
CA HIS A 268 -4.40 -1.29 10.96
C HIS A 268 -5.23 -2.53 10.53
N ASP A 269 -4.57 -3.59 10.02
CA ASP A 269 -5.23 -4.82 9.52
C ASP A 269 -5.33 -5.92 10.57
N VAL A 270 -4.65 -5.76 11.69
CA VAL A 270 -4.62 -6.76 12.76
C VAL A 270 -5.12 -6.20 14.08
N THR A 271 -5.49 -7.09 15.00
CA THR A 271 -5.92 -6.67 16.33
C THR A 271 -4.81 -5.90 17.03
N ARG A 272 -5.13 -4.71 17.56
CA ARG A 272 -4.18 -3.90 18.33
C ARG A 272 -3.59 -4.67 19.48
N PHE A 273 -2.28 -4.68 19.58
CA PHE A 273 -1.56 -5.40 20.63
C PHE A 273 -1.98 -4.97 22.03
N GLY A 274 -2.20 -3.67 22.25
CA GLY A 274 -2.68 -3.14 23.53
C GLY A 274 -4.13 -3.53 23.86
N TYR A 275 -4.95 -3.94 22.88
CA TYR A 275 -6.26 -4.52 23.13
C TYR A 275 -6.15 -5.96 23.69
N THR A 276 -5.25 -6.75 23.12
CA THR A 276 -5.01 -8.14 23.53
C THR A 276 -4.22 -8.18 24.85
N GLN A 277 -3.21 -7.36 25.00
CA GLN A 277 -2.35 -7.31 26.18
C GLN A 277 -2.58 -6.05 26.99
N ARG A 278 -3.32 -6.20 28.10
CA ARG A 278 -3.65 -5.09 29.01
C ARG A 278 -2.62 -4.87 30.13
N SER A 279 -1.67 -5.78 30.30
CA SER A 279 -0.59 -5.60 31.27
C SER A 279 0.49 -4.68 30.73
N GLN A 280 0.63 -3.49 31.30
CA GLN A 280 1.64 -2.51 30.89
C GLN A 280 3.06 -3.08 30.95
N LYS A 281 3.34 -3.95 31.94
CA LYS A 281 4.68 -4.58 32.06
C LYS A 281 4.99 -5.49 30.88
N VAL A 282 4.02 -6.28 30.44
CA VAL A 282 4.19 -7.19 29.31
C VAL A 282 4.20 -6.43 28.00
N TYR A 283 3.36 -5.40 27.87
CA TYR A 283 3.38 -4.50 26.72
C TYR A 283 4.77 -3.85 26.55
N ASN A 284 5.34 -3.31 27.65
CA ASN A 284 6.68 -2.71 27.63
C ASN A 284 7.78 -3.74 27.30
N ALA A 285 7.64 -4.99 27.77
CA ALA A 285 8.57 -6.05 27.41
C ALA A 285 8.52 -6.37 25.90
N ALA A 286 7.33 -6.45 25.31
CA ALA A 286 7.16 -6.65 23.89
C ALA A 286 7.73 -5.50 23.06
N LEU A 287 7.52 -4.24 23.49
CA LEU A 287 8.14 -3.06 22.86
C LEU A 287 9.67 -3.08 22.96
N ALA A 288 10.22 -3.49 24.11
CA ALA A 288 11.66 -3.61 24.28
C ALA A 288 12.26 -4.63 23.31
N VAL A 289 11.60 -5.78 23.16
CA VAL A 289 12.04 -6.80 22.18
C VAL A 289 11.93 -6.27 20.75
N LEU A 290 10.84 -5.59 20.40
CA LEU A 290 10.67 -4.97 19.08
C LEU A 290 11.80 -3.98 18.72
N LEU A 291 12.26 -3.20 19.69
CA LEU A 291 13.32 -2.21 19.49
C LEU A 291 14.73 -2.79 19.49
N LEU A 292 14.89 -4.03 19.93
CA LEU A 292 16.19 -4.72 20.04
C LEU A 292 16.38 -5.84 19.00
N SER A 293 15.32 -6.19 18.24
CA SER A 293 15.33 -7.26 17.23
C SER A 293 15.72 -6.81 15.83
#